data_82f068fd0de0d7312046c2798bd2bbf4
#
_entry.id   82f068fd0de0d7312046c2798bd2bbf4
#
_cell.length_a   1.000
_cell.length_b   1.000
_cell.length_c   1.000
_cell.angle_alpha   90.00
_cell.angle_beta   90.00
_cell.angle_gamma   90.00
#
_symmetry.space_group_name_H-M   'P 1'
#
loop_
_entity.id
_entity.type
_entity.pdbx_description
1 polymer ?
#
loop_
_entity_poly.entity_id
_entity_poly.type
_entity_poly.pdbx_seq_one_letter_code
_entity_poly.pdbx_strand_id
1 'polypeptide(L)' 'MNEEIEASINTEHGVRVSVSEWDDGGAWMYLQGRNGSMSTVLTRDEAQQLLAGLQAILAKEVTA' A
#
# COMPACT_ATOMS: atom_id res chain seq x y z
N MET A 1 -18.85 -9.92 13.09
CA MET A 1 -18.68 -9.79 11.66
C MET A 1 -17.41 -9.06 11.32
N ASN A 2 -16.61 -9.64 10.48
CA ASN A 2 -15.32 -9.06 10.15
C ASN A 2 -15.41 -8.34 8.84
N GLU A 3 -15.13 -7.08 8.90
CA GLU A 3 -15.01 -6.30 7.69
C GLU A 3 -13.59 -6.21 7.30
N GLU A 4 -13.29 -6.66 6.13
CA GLU A 4 -11.95 -6.53 5.62
C GLU A 4 -11.74 -5.13 5.12
N ILE A 5 -10.64 -4.55 5.55
CA ILE A 5 -10.28 -3.22 5.10
C ILE A 5 -9.43 -3.37 3.86
N GLU A 6 -9.80 -2.60 2.87
CA GLU A 6 -9.18 -2.73 1.57
C GLU A 6 -9.13 -1.36 0.91
N ALA A 7 -8.04 -1.04 0.27
CA ALA A 7 -7.90 0.22 -0.44
C ALA A 7 -7.19 -0.04 -1.75
N SER A 8 -7.55 0.72 -2.75
CA SER A 8 -6.90 0.55 -4.03
C SER A 8 -6.88 1.89 -4.76
N ILE A 9 -5.81 2.14 -5.47
CA ILE A 9 -5.65 3.36 -6.25
C ILE A 9 -5.13 2.99 -7.62
N ASN A 10 -5.40 3.86 -8.57
CA ASN A 10 -4.82 3.77 -9.90
C ASN A 10 -3.86 4.93 -10.05
N THR A 11 -2.60 4.61 -10.29
CA THR A 11 -1.61 5.68 -10.44
C THR A 11 -1.70 6.25 -11.84
N GLU A 12 -1.14 7.42 -12.00
CA GLU A 12 -1.15 8.06 -13.31
C GLU A 12 -0.24 7.35 -14.30
N HIS A 13 0.59 6.44 -13.82
CA HIS A 13 1.46 5.67 -14.70
C HIS A 13 0.86 4.34 -15.13
N GLY A 14 -0.41 4.13 -14.83
CA GLY A 14 -1.08 2.92 -15.27
C GLY A 14 -0.85 1.72 -14.40
N VAL A 15 -0.48 1.94 -13.17
CA VAL A 15 -0.28 0.87 -12.20
C VAL A 15 -1.38 0.92 -11.17
N ARG A 16 -1.96 -0.22 -10.88
CA ARG A 16 -2.95 -0.32 -9.82
C ARG A 16 -2.27 -0.84 -8.56
N VAL A 17 -2.44 -0.12 -7.49
CA VAL A 17 -1.88 -0.52 -6.20
C VAL A 17 -3.01 -0.79 -5.25
N SER A 18 -3.03 -1.99 -4.70
CA SER A 18 -4.09 -2.40 -3.77
C SER A 18 -3.45 -2.88 -2.48
N VAL A 19 -4.11 -2.61 -1.38
CA VAL A 19 -3.72 -3.18 -0.10
C VAL A 19 -4.97 -3.68 0.57
N SER A 20 -4.84 -4.80 1.25
CA SER A 20 -5.95 -5.33 2.01
C SER A 20 -5.43 -5.91 3.30
N GLU A 21 -6.33 -6.05 4.23
CA GLU A 21 -6.00 -6.57 5.53
C GLU A 21 -5.60 -8.04 5.42
N TRP A 22 -4.59 -8.41 6.18
CA TRP A 22 -4.11 -9.78 6.20
C TRP A 22 -4.10 -10.27 7.64
N ASP A 23 -3.96 -11.56 7.80
CA ASP A 23 -3.96 -12.17 9.13
C ASP A 23 -2.92 -11.53 10.03
N ASP A 24 -3.21 -11.51 11.32
CA ASP A 24 -2.28 -11.04 12.35
C ASP A 24 -1.94 -9.56 12.21
N GLY A 25 -2.85 -8.80 11.65
CA GLY A 25 -2.65 -7.37 11.56
C GLY A 25 -1.71 -6.93 10.46
N GLY A 26 -1.32 -7.86 9.60
CA GLY A 26 -0.48 -7.50 8.47
C GLY A 26 -1.28 -6.96 7.31
N ALA A 27 -0.61 -6.78 6.21
CA ALA A 27 -1.24 -6.24 5.01
C ALA A 27 -0.74 -6.99 3.78
N TRP A 28 -1.66 -7.21 2.86
CA TRP A 28 -1.33 -7.80 1.57
C TRP A 28 -1.31 -6.67 0.55
N MET A 29 -0.20 -6.54 -0.14
CA MET A 29 -0.04 -5.52 -1.17
C MET A 29 0.00 -6.18 -2.52
N TYR A 30 -0.68 -5.58 -3.47
CA TYR A 30 -0.74 -6.09 -4.82
C TYR A 30 -0.53 -4.93 -5.78
N LEU A 31 0.41 -5.10 -6.70
CA LEU A 31 0.67 -4.10 -7.72
C LEU A 31 0.44 -4.74 -9.08
N GLN A 32 -0.37 -4.10 -9.88
CA GLN A 32 -0.67 -4.60 -11.20
C GLN A 32 -0.36 -3.55 -12.24
N GLY A 33 0.55 -3.86 -13.12
CA GLY A 33 0.92 -2.96 -14.19
C GLY A 33 0.64 -3.58 -15.54
N ARG A 34 1.07 -2.89 -16.55
CA ARG A 34 0.85 -3.33 -17.92
C ARG A 34 1.63 -4.61 -18.24
N ASN A 35 2.80 -4.74 -17.67
CA ASN A 35 3.70 -5.85 -18.00
C ASN A 35 3.69 -6.96 -16.97
N GLY A 36 2.79 -6.92 -16.05
CA GLY A 36 2.72 -7.98 -15.06
C GLY A 36 2.25 -7.48 -13.72
N SER A 37 2.30 -8.35 -12.74
CA SER A 37 1.83 -8.02 -11.42
C SER A 37 2.73 -8.67 -10.39
N MET A 38 2.68 -8.15 -9.18
CA MET A 38 3.40 -8.73 -8.08
C MET A 38 2.65 -8.46 -6.79
N SER A 39 2.88 -9.29 -5.80
CA SER A 39 2.23 -9.11 -4.53
C SER A 39 3.17 -9.54 -3.41
N THR A 40 2.90 -9.05 -2.24
CA THR A 40 3.68 -9.40 -1.07
C THR A 40 2.83 -9.20 0.17
N VAL A 41 3.20 -9.88 1.22
CA VAL A 41 2.54 -9.70 2.51
C VAL A 41 3.52 -9.00 3.43
N LEU A 42 3.05 -7.95 4.07
CA LEU A 42 3.84 -7.21 5.03
C LEU A 42 3.35 -7.52 6.42
N THR A 43 4.27 -7.70 7.35
CA THR A 43 3.88 -7.78 8.75
C THR A 43 3.39 -6.41 9.19
N ARG A 44 2.74 -6.38 10.35
CA ARG A 44 2.26 -5.11 10.88
C ARG A 44 3.41 -4.12 11.04
N ASP A 45 4.54 -4.59 11.51
CA ASP A 45 5.72 -3.76 11.70
C ASP A 45 6.22 -3.19 10.38
N GLU A 46 6.29 -4.04 9.38
CA GLU A 46 6.74 -3.61 8.05
C GLU A 46 5.78 -2.62 7.44
N ALA A 47 4.50 -2.86 7.63
CA ALA A 47 3.50 -1.93 7.11
C ALA A 47 3.61 -0.58 7.79
N GLN A 48 3.90 -0.58 9.10
CA GLN A 48 4.08 0.67 9.82
C GLN A 48 5.32 1.42 9.36
N GLN A 49 6.37 0.71 9.04
CA GLN A 49 7.57 1.36 8.51
C GLN A 49 7.30 2.00 7.16
N LEU A 50 6.55 1.31 6.32
CA LEU A 50 6.19 1.87 5.02
C LEU A 50 5.30 3.09 5.19
N LEU A 51 4.34 3.01 6.09
CA LEU A 51 3.47 4.13 6.37
C LEU A 51 4.26 5.33 6.86
N ALA A 52 5.20 5.12 7.76
CA ALA A 52 6.01 6.20 8.28
C ALA A 52 6.81 6.87 7.17
N GLY A 53 7.34 6.07 6.24
CA GLY A 53 8.06 6.61 5.10
C GLY A 53 7.16 7.46 4.22
N LEU A 54 5.97 6.96 3.94
CA LEU A 54 5.03 7.72 3.12
C LEU A 54 4.61 9.00 3.82
N GLN A 55 4.37 8.94 5.12
CA GLN A 55 3.98 10.11 5.86
C GLN A 55 5.07 11.16 5.87
N ALA A 56 6.32 10.72 5.98
CA ALA A 56 7.44 11.65 5.96
C ALA A 56 7.54 12.36 4.62
N ILE A 57 7.31 11.63 3.54
CA ILE A 57 7.33 12.23 2.21
C ILE A 57 6.20 13.23 2.05
N LEU A 58 5.02 12.84 2.49
CA LEU A 58 3.85 13.71 2.35
C LEU A 58 3.91 14.93 3.26
N ALA A 59 4.58 14.80 4.39
CA ALA A 59 4.72 15.92 5.31
C ALA A 59 5.75 16.92 4.82
N LYS A 60 6.60 16.53 3.90
CA LYS A 60 7.57 17.43 3.35
C LYS A 60 6.85 18.49 2.53
N GLU A 61 7.10 19.74 2.87
CA GLU A 61 6.45 20.79 2.13
C GLU A 61 6.99 20.88 0.74
N VAL A 62 6.10 20.85 -0.20
CA VAL A 62 6.48 21.06 -1.57
C VAL A 62 6.26 22.52 -1.85
N THR A 63 7.31 23.29 -1.78
CA THR A 63 7.18 24.67 -2.17
C THR A 63 7.40 24.76 -3.65
N ALA A 64 6.42 25.27 -4.25
CA ALA A 64 6.51 25.45 -5.68
C ALA A 64 7.45 26.58 -6.03
#